data_21d99a6726924aa62afd4831bd823d32
#
_entry.id   21d99a6726924aa62afd4831bd823d32
#
_cell.length_a   1.000
_cell.length_b   1.000
_cell.length_c   1.000
_cell.angle_alpha   90.00
_cell.angle_beta   90.00
_cell.angle_gamma   90.00
#
_symmetry.space_group_name_H-M   'P 1'
#
loop_
_entity.id
_entity.type
_entity.pdbx_description
1 polymer ?
#
loop_
_entity_poly.entity_id
_entity_poly.type
_entity_poly.pdbx_seq_one_letter_code
_entity_poly.pdbx_strand_id
1 'polypeptide(L)'
;MVTLTVGNGESVPSMGRGMVAARELGLRIVGAVLQIAATLAVVQVLPPAVAGIYFKGFIIAYGLAALLRGKYELFIAQHFVNPQPSELNARARAVVRALGLRVLVRSSLACAGLLVVTADLDVMDVYLHPYLQTYLPFVLAVPFATLALFLASTLRAVNRTLGSVVVSAYSINAMIIIAAAAMSLRPEDELVILSWAFFFGCLLASLMGVLLTRYVFRVPREAAHLKLSPAEWREIYTSTGENGFTGIALAGLEWGPLCALAVLGSAVEIAEYAVVNRTTKIVDFLIPAVIFVPQSASFQSRLCQAMRTARGKLAVDLSVSLGTTSICVFAVAILTPLFVGWYGPDYSGLTLLFVLLFITQWVNGVSRPAIRRLAADWDLHRIRRVLFTSVAVAIVLSVFGIDRFGAVAAAVGVLGGAVLMNSQAIESAFRRAA
;
A
#
# COMPACT_ATOMS: atom_id res chain seq x y z
N MET A 1 15.40 1.15 -0.69
CA MET A 1 15.31 2.38 -1.51
C MET A 1 16.73 2.86 -1.74
N VAL A 2 17.30 2.43 -2.86
CA VAL A 2 18.69 2.76 -3.26
C VAL A 2 18.78 4.26 -3.47
N THR A 3 19.73 4.90 -2.84
CA THR A 3 20.18 6.24 -3.18
C THR A 3 20.58 6.22 -4.65
N LEU A 4 19.76 6.82 -5.50
CA LEU A 4 20.16 7.11 -6.87
C LEU A 4 21.34 8.09 -6.80
N THR A 5 22.56 7.57 -6.91
CA THR A 5 23.68 8.32 -7.39
C THR A 5 23.31 8.71 -8.83
N VAL A 6 22.80 9.90 -8.99
CA VAL A 6 22.69 10.55 -10.30
C VAL A 6 24.11 10.60 -10.86
N GLY A 7 24.38 9.78 -11.87
CA GLY A 7 25.63 9.80 -12.60
C GLY A 7 25.91 11.22 -13.06
N ASN A 8 27.13 11.62 -12.87
CA ASN A 8 27.68 12.92 -13.29
C ASN A 8 27.29 13.26 -14.72
N GLY A 9 26.65 14.40 -14.93
CA GLY A 9 26.82 15.07 -16.21
C GLY A 9 25.74 15.93 -16.77
N GLU A 10 24.49 15.93 -16.28
CA GLU A 10 23.55 16.94 -16.76
C GLU A 10 22.79 17.55 -15.59
N SER A 11 23.12 18.79 -15.27
CA SER A 11 22.37 19.64 -14.35
C SER A 11 21.01 19.95 -14.98
N VAL A 12 20.00 19.14 -14.70
CA VAL A 12 18.60 19.50 -14.99
C VAL A 12 18.34 20.85 -14.30
N PRO A 13 17.89 21.89 -15.03
CA PRO A 13 17.66 23.22 -14.45
C PRO A 13 16.78 23.08 -13.20
N SER A 14 17.12 23.82 -12.14
CA SER A 14 16.43 23.77 -10.84
C SER A 14 14.92 24.03 -10.95
N MET A 15 14.50 24.78 -11.95
CA MET A 15 13.11 25.10 -12.28
C MET A 15 12.30 23.87 -12.72
N GLY A 16 12.93 22.89 -13.40
CA GLY A 16 12.26 21.64 -13.82
C GLY A 16 11.97 20.68 -12.66
N ARG A 17 12.81 20.68 -11.62
CA ARG A 17 12.63 19.80 -10.45
C ARG A 17 11.44 20.18 -9.58
N GLY A 18 11.19 21.47 -9.39
CA GLY A 18 10.02 21.97 -8.65
C GLY A 18 8.70 21.59 -9.32
N MET A 19 8.64 21.69 -10.65
CA MET A 19 7.43 21.36 -11.42
C MET A 19 7.13 19.85 -11.40
N VAL A 20 8.15 19.00 -11.43
CA VAL A 20 7.99 17.54 -11.29
C VAL A 20 7.47 17.19 -9.90
N ALA A 21 8.03 17.78 -8.84
CA ALA A 21 7.58 17.56 -7.46
C ALA A 21 6.13 18.04 -7.25
N ALA A 22 5.75 19.22 -7.77
CA ALA A 22 4.40 19.75 -7.70
C ALA A 22 3.39 18.84 -8.44
N ARG A 23 3.76 18.31 -9.61
CA ARG A 23 2.94 17.36 -10.37
C ARG A 23 2.75 16.05 -9.60
N GLU A 24 3.80 15.51 -8.99
CA GLU A 24 3.70 14.28 -8.19
C GLU A 24 2.82 14.49 -6.95
N LEU A 25 2.94 15.65 -6.29
CA LEU A 25 2.08 16.02 -5.17
C LEU A 25 0.61 16.07 -5.61
N GLY A 26 0.32 16.79 -6.71
CA GLY A 26 -1.05 16.90 -7.24
C GLY A 26 -1.69 15.54 -7.53
N LEU A 27 -0.95 14.64 -8.19
CA LEU A 27 -1.43 13.29 -8.48
C LEU A 27 -1.75 12.48 -7.22
N ARG A 28 -0.93 12.61 -6.18
CA ARG A 28 -1.15 11.91 -4.90
C ARG A 28 -2.36 12.48 -4.16
N ILE A 29 -2.54 13.81 -4.16
CA ILE A 29 -3.73 14.45 -3.57
C ILE A 29 -5.00 13.98 -4.28
N VAL A 30 -5.02 13.94 -5.61
CA VAL A 30 -6.17 13.43 -6.37
C VAL A 30 -6.45 11.95 -6.01
N GLY A 31 -5.41 11.13 -5.86
CA GLY A 31 -5.58 9.73 -5.42
C GLY A 31 -6.19 9.62 -4.03
N ALA A 32 -5.76 10.46 -3.08
CA ALA A 32 -6.30 10.51 -1.73
C ALA A 32 -7.77 10.99 -1.73
N VAL A 33 -8.09 12.02 -2.49
CA VAL A 33 -9.48 12.53 -2.65
C VAL A 33 -10.39 11.46 -3.24
N LEU A 34 -9.96 10.76 -4.28
CA LEU A 34 -10.73 9.66 -4.87
C LEU A 34 -10.94 8.50 -3.88
N GLN A 35 -9.96 8.20 -3.04
CA GLN A 35 -10.09 7.18 -2.01
C GLN A 35 -11.13 7.56 -0.95
N ILE A 36 -11.15 8.83 -0.50
CA ILE A 36 -12.17 9.33 0.43
C ILE A 36 -13.53 9.32 -0.24
N ALA A 37 -13.63 9.84 -1.47
CA ALA A 37 -14.89 9.89 -2.21
C ALA A 37 -15.48 8.48 -2.41
N ALA A 38 -14.65 7.48 -2.74
CA ALA A 38 -15.11 6.10 -2.84
C ALA A 38 -15.56 5.53 -1.48
N THR A 39 -14.87 5.85 -0.40
CA THR A 39 -15.27 5.43 0.95
C THR A 39 -16.59 6.09 1.35
N LEU A 40 -16.71 7.40 1.11
CA LEU A 40 -17.93 8.17 1.35
C LEU A 40 -19.10 7.61 0.55
N ALA A 41 -18.89 7.31 -0.74
CA ALA A 41 -19.90 6.72 -1.60
C ALA A 41 -20.44 5.39 -1.04
N VAL A 42 -19.55 4.52 -0.52
CA VAL A 42 -19.96 3.25 0.10
C VAL A 42 -20.81 3.49 1.35
N VAL A 43 -20.37 4.36 2.27
CA VAL A 43 -21.06 4.56 3.56
C VAL A 43 -22.32 5.43 3.46
N GLN A 44 -22.48 6.19 2.40
CA GLN A 44 -23.72 6.93 2.14
C GLN A 44 -24.81 6.07 1.49
N VAL A 45 -24.41 5.05 0.74
CA VAL A 45 -25.32 4.13 0.06
C VAL A 45 -25.69 2.95 0.98
N LEU A 46 -24.73 2.43 1.77
CA LEU A 46 -24.93 1.26 2.61
C LEU A 46 -25.06 1.64 4.10
N PRO A 47 -26.03 1.06 4.83
CA PRO A 47 -26.05 1.14 6.30
C PRO A 47 -24.75 0.59 6.91
N PRO A 48 -24.33 1.05 8.12
CA PRO A 48 -23.04 0.67 8.71
C PRO A 48 -22.77 -0.84 8.77
N ALA A 49 -23.77 -1.65 9.13
CA ALA A 49 -23.64 -3.10 9.17
C ALA A 49 -23.39 -3.71 7.78
N VAL A 50 -24.04 -3.19 6.74
CA VAL A 50 -23.87 -3.68 5.36
C VAL A 50 -22.55 -3.16 4.77
N ALA A 51 -22.19 -1.89 5.04
CA ALA A 51 -20.90 -1.32 4.69
C ALA A 51 -19.74 -2.14 5.30
N GLY A 52 -19.91 -2.63 6.53
CA GLY A 52 -18.95 -3.51 7.19
C GLY A 52 -18.75 -4.83 6.46
N ILE A 53 -19.81 -5.42 5.92
CA ILE A 53 -19.73 -6.64 5.09
C ILE A 53 -18.91 -6.35 3.81
N TYR A 54 -19.17 -5.22 3.15
CA TYR A 54 -18.39 -4.77 2.00
C TYR A 54 -16.91 -4.59 2.36
N PHE A 55 -16.60 -3.85 3.43
CA PHE A 55 -15.22 -3.62 3.85
C PHE A 55 -14.52 -4.89 4.31
N LYS A 56 -15.24 -5.85 4.91
CA LYS A 56 -14.71 -7.18 5.23
C LYS A 56 -14.19 -7.88 3.97
N GLY A 57 -15.00 -7.97 2.93
CA GLY A 57 -14.59 -8.55 1.65
C GLY A 57 -13.40 -7.82 1.04
N PHE A 58 -13.44 -6.48 1.04
CA PHE A 58 -12.34 -5.63 0.58
C PHE A 58 -11.02 -5.90 1.35
N ILE A 59 -11.06 -5.92 2.69
CA ILE A 59 -9.88 -6.14 3.54
C ILE A 59 -9.26 -7.50 3.27
N ILE A 60 -10.09 -8.55 3.21
CA ILE A 60 -9.61 -9.91 2.94
C ILE A 60 -8.98 -10.00 1.55
N ALA A 61 -9.66 -9.48 0.52
CA ALA A 61 -9.16 -9.52 -0.85
C ALA A 61 -7.84 -8.74 -1.02
N TYR A 62 -7.76 -7.51 -0.49
CA TYR A 62 -6.56 -6.69 -0.56
C TYR A 62 -5.43 -7.20 0.33
N GLY A 63 -5.74 -7.68 1.54
CA GLY A 63 -4.76 -8.28 2.43
C GLY A 63 -4.12 -9.51 1.80
N LEU A 64 -4.93 -10.40 1.22
CA LEU A 64 -4.44 -11.56 0.48
C LEU A 64 -3.64 -11.16 -0.77
N ALA A 65 -4.11 -10.18 -1.52
CA ALA A 65 -3.39 -9.65 -2.68
C ALA A 65 -2.02 -9.05 -2.28
N ALA A 66 -1.94 -8.33 -1.18
CA ALA A 66 -0.70 -7.77 -0.66
C ALA A 66 0.30 -8.85 -0.23
N LEU A 67 -0.17 -9.94 0.37
CA LEU A 67 0.66 -11.09 0.73
C LEU A 67 1.16 -11.85 -0.52
N LEU A 68 0.28 -12.06 -1.51
CA LEU A 68 0.58 -12.84 -2.70
C LEU A 68 1.42 -12.09 -3.73
N ARG A 69 1.43 -10.76 -3.70
CA ARG A 69 2.19 -9.89 -4.63
C ARG A 69 3.69 -10.18 -4.63
N GLY A 70 4.27 -10.49 -3.45
CA GLY A 70 5.72 -10.55 -3.28
C GLY A 70 6.36 -9.17 -3.33
N LYS A 71 7.69 -9.11 -3.18
CA LYS A 71 8.48 -7.85 -3.22
C LYS A 71 9.44 -7.81 -4.42
N TYR A 72 8.93 -8.17 -5.57
CA TYR A 72 9.71 -8.15 -6.82
C TYR A 72 10.11 -6.75 -7.28
N GLU A 73 9.40 -5.71 -6.81
CA GLU A 73 9.70 -4.31 -7.13
C GLU A 73 11.10 -3.87 -6.70
N LEU A 74 11.66 -4.46 -5.63
CA LEU A 74 13.02 -4.16 -5.19
C LEU A 74 14.05 -4.65 -6.22
N PHE A 75 13.87 -5.87 -6.73
CA PHE A 75 14.71 -6.39 -7.80
C PHE A 75 14.63 -5.52 -9.06
N ILE A 76 13.40 -5.14 -9.44
CA ILE A 76 13.18 -4.28 -10.62
C ILE A 76 13.83 -2.91 -10.42
N ALA A 77 13.71 -2.32 -9.23
CA ALA A 77 14.32 -1.04 -8.91
C ALA A 77 15.86 -1.09 -8.98
N GLN A 78 16.48 -2.20 -8.56
CA GLN A 78 17.92 -2.33 -8.58
C GLN A 78 18.51 -2.47 -9.99
N HIS A 79 17.79 -3.18 -10.86
CA HIS A 79 18.34 -3.56 -12.17
C HIS A 79 17.85 -2.68 -13.33
N PHE A 80 16.74 -1.94 -13.17
CA PHE A 80 16.06 -1.28 -14.30
C PHE A 80 15.68 0.19 -14.08
N VAL A 81 16.28 0.90 -13.13
CA VAL A 81 15.88 2.28 -12.74
C VAL A 81 16.29 3.35 -13.75
N ASN A 82 17.36 3.15 -14.53
CA ASN A 82 17.85 4.18 -15.47
C ASN A 82 17.34 3.95 -16.89
N PRO A 83 17.07 5.02 -17.69
CA PRO A 83 16.77 4.88 -19.10
C PRO A 83 17.96 4.18 -19.79
N GLN A 84 17.71 3.00 -20.30
CA GLN A 84 18.75 2.05 -20.67
C GLN A 84 18.70 1.75 -22.16
N PRO A 85 19.78 1.26 -22.76
CA PRO A 85 19.79 0.81 -24.15
C PRO A 85 18.64 -0.15 -24.46
N SER A 86 18.22 -0.21 -25.70
CA SER A 86 17.04 -0.99 -26.16
C SER A 86 17.03 -2.47 -25.70
N GLU A 87 18.21 -3.08 -25.57
CA GLU A 87 18.36 -4.45 -25.09
C GLU A 87 17.97 -4.62 -23.61
N LEU A 88 18.30 -3.65 -22.77
CA LEU A 88 17.94 -3.73 -21.34
C LEU A 88 16.44 -3.51 -21.10
N ASN A 89 15.79 -2.70 -21.95
CA ASN A 89 14.33 -2.57 -21.93
C ASN A 89 13.64 -3.88 -22.34
N ALA A 90 14.23 -4.63 -23.27
CA ALA A 90 13.72 -5.95 -23.66
C ALA A 90 13.82 -6.94 -22.50
N ARG A 91 14.94 -6.93 -21.79
CA ARG A 91 15.18 -7.77 -20.61
C ARG A 91 14.26 -7.38 -19.47
N ALA A 92 14.12 -6.09 -19.16
CA ALA A 92 13.17 -5.59 -18.17
C ALA A 92 11.74 -6.03 -18.46
N ARG A 93 11.31 -5.92 -19.73
CA ARG A 93 9.98 -6.37 -20.18
C ARG A 93 9.80 -7.88 -19.99
N ALA A 94 10.81 -8.69 -20.34
CA ALA A 94 10.77 -10.13 -20.17
C ALA A 94 10.63 -10.50 -18.69
N VAL A 95 11.40 -9.85 -17.79
CA VAL A 95 11.34 -10.04 -16.34
C VAL A 95 9.97 -9.65 -15.79
N VAL A 96 9.47 -8.46 -16.11
CA VAL A 96 8.17 -7.98 -15.61
C VAL A 96 7.03 -8.87 -16.09
N ARG A 97 7.06 -9.31 -17.36
CA ARG A 97 6.06 -10.26 -17.91
C ARG A 97 6.10 -11.60 -17.19
N ALA A 98 7.29 -12.17 -16.99
CA ALA A 98 7.46 -13.47 -16.37
C ALA A 98 7.05 -13.45 -14.88
N LEU A 99 7.45 -12.41 -14.14
CA LEU A 99 7.05 -12.22 -12.75
C LEU A 99 5.56 -11.91 -12.63
N GLY A 100 5.00 -11.08 -13.50
CA GLY A 100 3.57 -10.77 -13.53
C GLY A 100 2.71 -12.01 -13.79
N LEU A 101 3.11 -12.87 -14.75
CA LEU A 101 2.44 -14.14 -14.99
C LEU A 101 2.50 -15.06 -13.77
N ARG A 102 3.65 -15.15 -13.12
CA ARG A 102 3.82 -15.96 -11.91
C ARG A 102 2.96 -15.45 -10.74
N VAL A 103 2.92 -14.15 -10.54
CA VAL A 103 2.07 -13.51 -9.52
C VAL A 103 0.61 -13.84 -9.81
N LEU A 104 0.17 -13.72 -11.07
CA LEU A 104 -1.18 -14.04 -11.50
C LEU A 104 -1.51 -15.52 -11.25
N VAL A 105 -0.66 -16.45 -11.70
CA VAL A 105 -0.87 -17.90 -11.51
C VAL A 105 -0.95 -18.25 -10.03
N ARG A 106 -0.01 -17.75 -9.21
CA ARG A 106 -0.02 -18.04 -7.77
C ARG A 106 -1.27 -17.52 -7.08
N SER A 107 -1.70 -16.31 -7.42
CA SER A 107 -2.90 -15.71 -6.83
C SER A 107 -4.19 -16.39 -7.34
N SER A 108 -4.22 -16.85 -8.59
CA SER A 108 -5.33 -17.64 -9.13
C SER A 108 -5.44 -19.01 -8.46
N LEU A 109 -4.31 -19.69 -8.20
CA LEU A 109 -4.30 -20.95 -7.47
C LEU A 109 -4.76 -20.77 -6.01
N ALA A 110 -4.32 -19.69 -5.34
CA ALA A 110 -4.79 -19.37 -4.00
C ALA A 110 -6.30 -19.07 -3.98
N CYS A 111 -6.79 -18.34 -4.99
CA CYS A 111 -8.22 -18.07 -5.17
C CYS A 111 -9.02 -19.36 -5.41
N ALA A 112 -8.55 -20.23 -6.31
CA ALA A 112 -9.19 -21.53 -6.58
C ALA A 112 -9.20 -22.43 -5.33
N GLY A 113 -8.09 -22.49 -4.59
CA GLY A 113 -8.01 -23.21 -3.32
C GLY A 113 -9.00 -22.68 -2.29
N LEU A 114 -9.15 -21.37 -2.18
CA LEU A 114 -10.13 -20.77 -1.27
C LEU A 114 -11.56 -21.13 -1.68
N LEU A 115 -11.88 -21.10 -2.98
CA LEU A 115 -13.20 -21.47 -3.49
C LEU A 115 -13.50 -22.95 -3.26
N VAL A 116 -12.53 -23.85 -3.44
CA VAL A 116 -12.69 -25.29 -3.15
C VAL A 116 -12.95 -25.51 -1.66
N VAL A 117 -12.14 -24.92 -0.78
CA VAL A 117 -12.34 -25.05 0.67
C VAL A 117 -13.71 -24.52 1.11
N THR A 118 -14.19 -23.43 0.49
CA THR A 118 -15.52 -22.90 0.81
C THR A 118 -16.66 -23.75 0.22
N ALA A 119 -16.43 -24.46 -0.87
CA ALA A 119 -17.43 -25.36 -1.47
C ALA A 119 -17.54 -26.72 -0.76
N ASP A 120 -16.41 -27.24 -0.23
CA ASP A 120 -16.37 -28.55 0.46
C ASP A 120 -16.91 -28.51 1.89
N LEU A 121 -17.10 -27.34 2.47
CA LEU A 121 -17.70 -27.22 3.79
C LEU A 121 -19.24 -27.33 3.67
N ASP A 122 -19.74 -28.54 3.50
CA ASP A 122 -21.20 -28.90 3.44
C ASP A 122 -22.03 -28.35 4.62
N VAL A 123 -21.38 -27.97 5.72
CA VAL A 123 -21.99 -27.27 6.87
C VAL A 123 -22.44 -25.85 6.49
N MET A 124 -22.03 -25.36 5.36
CA MET A 124 -22.24 -23.98 4.91
C MET A 124 -23.48 -23.78 4.04
N ASP A 125 -24.12 -24.82 3.56
CA ASP A 125 -25.27 -24.72 2.64
C ASP A 125 -26.47 -23.96 3.23
N VAL A 126 -26.67 -23.99 4.54
CA VAL A 126 -27.79 -23.31 5.21
C VAL A 126 -27.48 -21.86 5.53
N TYR A 127 -26.20 -21.51 5.81
CA TYR A 127 -25.83 -20.15 6.28
C TYR A 127 -25.04 -19.32 5.28
N LEU A 128 -24.44 -19.92 4.27
CA LEU A 128 -23.49 -19.23 3.38
C LEU A 128 -24.07 -18.80 2.04
N HIS A 129 -25.19 -19.37 1.60
CA HIS A 129 -25.77 -19.08 0.27
C HIS A 129 -25.96 -17.58 -0.01
N PRO A 130 -26.53 -16.77 0.89
CA PRO A 130 -26.66 -15.31 0.66
C PRO A 130 -25.31 -14.57 0.74
N TYR A 131 -24.36 -15.07 1.56
CA TYR A 131 -23.04 -14.46 1.71
C TYR A 131 -22.09 -14.79 0.56
N LEU A 132 -22.23 -15.99 -0.05
CA LEU A 132 -21.39 -16.40 -1.17
C LEU A 132 -21.52 -15.46 -2.36
N GLN A 133 -22.72 -15.04 -2.71
CA GLN A 133 -22.95 -14.10 -3.80
C GLN A 133 -22.28 -12.74 -3.54
N THR A 134 -22.25 -12.29 -2.30
CA THR A 134 -21.61 -11.04 -1.88
C THR A 134 -20.09 -11.13 -1.89
N TYR A 135 -19.50 -12.24 -1.42
CA TYR A 135 -18.05 -12.36 -1.29
C TYR A 135 -17.37 -12.91 -2.55
N LEU A 136 -18.09 -13.58 -3.44
CA LEU A 136 -17.55 -14.14 -4.67
C LEU A 136 -16.81 -13.09 -5.53
N PRO A 137 -17.34 -11.87 -5.78
CA PRO A 137 -16.62 -10.85 -6.52
C PRO A 137 -15.29 -10.45 -5.88
N PHE A 138 -15.22 -10.39 -4.54
CA PHE A 138 -13.99 -10.08 -3.82
C PHE A 138 -12.94 -11.19 -3.98
N VAL A 139 -13.36 -12.45 -3.89
CA VAL A 139 -12.46 -13.60 -4.09
C VAL A 139 -11.93 -13.61 -5.52
N LEU A 140 -12.82 -13.44 -6.51
CA LEU A 140 -12.44 -13.36 -7.93
C LEU A 140 -11.56 -12.14 -8.25
N ALA A 141 -11.64 -11.08 -7.46
CA ALA A 141 -10.80 -9.89 -7.61
C ALA A 141 -9.34 -10.13 -7.16
N VAL A 142 -9.05 -11.12 -6.29
CA VAL A 142 -7.71 -11.33 -5.72
C VAL A 142 -6.61 -11.44 -6.79
N PRO A 143 -6.73 -12.25 -7.85
CA PRO A 143 -5.70 -12.34 -8.89
C PRO A 143 -5.43 -11.01 -9.57
N PHE A 144 -6.49 -10.26 -9.90
CA PHE A 144 -6.37 -8.95 -10.57
C PHE A 144 -5.84 -7.87 -9.63
N ALA A 145 -6.30 -7.83 -8.39
CA ALA A 145 -5.77 -6.93 -7.36
C ALA A 145 -4.27 -7.18 -7.12
N THR A 146 -3.87 -8.46 -7.05
CA THR A 146 -2.46 -8.85 -6.87
C THR A 146 -1.61 -8.39 -8.05
N LEU A 147 -2.08 -8.61 -9.28
CA LEU A 147 -1.39 -8.18 -10.49
C LEU A 147 -1.34 -6.65 -10.58
N ALA A 148 -2.42 -5.95 -10.29
CA ALA A 148 -2.47 -4.49 -10.27
C ALA A 148 -1.47 -3.91 -9.25
N LEU A 149 -1.44 -4.42 -8.02
CA LEU A 149 -0.48 -4.02 -6.99
C LEU A 149 0.98 -4.29 -7.41
N PHE A 150 1.26 -5.41 -8.05
CA PHE A 150 2.58 -5.72 -8.61
C PHE A 150 2.98 -4.73 -9.71
N LEU A 151 2.10 -4.47 -10.67
CA LEU A 151 2.39 -3.55 -11.80
C LEU A 151 2.50 -2.10 -11.33
N ALA A 152 1.67 -1.67 -10.37
CA ALA A 152 1.76 -0.34 -9.76
C ALA A 152 3.11 -0.14 -9.04
N SER A 153 3.58 -1.15 -8.29
CA SER A 153 4.87 -1.08 -7.62
C SER A 153 6.04 -1.13 -8.61
N THR A 154 5.92 -1.89 -9.70
CA THR A 154 6.88 -1.90 -10.80
C THR A 154 7.00 -0.52 -11.47
N LEU A 155 5.87 0.11 -11.81
CA LEU A 155 5.85 1.46 -12.38
C LEU A 155 6.47 2.50 -11.45
N ARG A 156 6.22 2.37 -10.13
CA ARG A 156 6.84 3.22 -9.11
C ARG A 156 8.35 3.00 -9.03
N ALA A 157 8.80 1.75 -9.11
CA ALA A 157 10.21 1.40 -9.08
C ALA A 157 11.00 2.04 -10.22
N VAL A 158 10.38 2.21 -11.40
CA VAL A 158 10.99 2.88 -12.57
C VAL A 158 10.61 4.36 -12.70
N ASN A 159 10.25 5.01 -11.60
CA ASN A 159 9.92 6.44 -11.50
C ASN A 159 8.71 6.89 -12.38
N ARG A 160 7.79 5.97 -12.69
CA ARG A 160 6.53 6.27 -13.41
C ARG A 160 5.38 6.44 -12.42
N THR A 161 5.46 7.44 -11.56
CA THR A 161 4.53 7.68 -10.44
C THR A 161 3.08 7.84 -10.91
N LEU A 162 2.83 8.59 -12.00
CA LEU A 162 1.48 8.74 -12.56
C LEU A 162 0.86 7.38 -12.89
N GLY A 163 1.58 6.53 -13.64
CA GLY A 163 1.11 5.20 -14.00
C GLY A 163 0.83 4.34 -12.75
N SER A 164 1.71 4.43 -11.74
CA SER A 164 1.52 3.72 -10.48
C SER A 164 0.23 4.14 -9.76
N VAL A 165 -0.07 5.45 -9.68
CA VAL A 165 -1.26 5.97 -8.99
C VAL A 165 -2.54 5.63 -9.77
N VAL A 166 -2.52 5.73 -11.10
CA VAL A 166 -3.65 5.33 -11.95
C VAL A 166 -4.02 3.87 -11.72
N VAL A 167 -3.04 2.99 -11.67
CA VAL A 167 -3.26 1.54 -11.46
C VAL A 167 -3.69 1.24 -10.03
N SER A 168 -3.05 1.83 -9.01
CA SER A 168 -3.28 1.44 -7.61
C SER A 168 -4.49 2.12 -6.95
N ALA A 169 -4.88 3.31 -7.42
CA ALA A 169 -5.89 4.11 -6.74
C ALA A 169 -7.04 4.54 -7.67
N TYR A 170 -6.74 5.08 -8.85
CA TYR A 170 -7.78 5.73 -9.66
C TYR A 170 -8.79 4.73 -10.21
N SER A 171 -8.33 3.64 -10.82
CA SER A 171 -9.21 2.68 -11.51
C SER A 171 -10.24 2.05 -10.58
N ILE A 172 -9.82 1.62 -9.39
CA ILE A 172 -10.68 0.93 -8.44
C ILE A 172 -11.65 1.90 -7.79
N ASN A 173 -11.15 3.04 -7.29
CA ASN A 173 -11.99 4.01 -6.61
C ASN A 173 -12.99 4.67 -7.58
N ALA A 174 -12.60 4.93 -8.83
CA ALA A 174 -13.50 5.46 -9.85
C ALA A 174 -14.66 4.49 -10.13
N MET A 175 -14.39 3.19 -10.26
CA MET A 175 -15.45 2.19 -10.49
C MET A 175 -16.43 2.11 -9.32
N ILE A 176 -15.95 2.22 -8.07
CA ILE A 176 -16.81 2.25 -6.89
C ILE A 176 -17.70 3.50 -6.90
N ILE A 177 -17.14 4.68 -7.19
CA ILE A 177 -17.89 5.94 -7.25
C ILE A 177 -18.94 5.90 -8.36
N ILE A 178 -18.59 5.40 -9.55
CA ILE A 178 -19.52 5.27 -10.69
C ILE A 178 -20.66 4.31 -10.33
N ALA A 179 -20.36 3.17 -9.70
CA ALA A 179 -21.37 2.22 -9.26
C ALA A 179 -22.31 2.84 -8.22
N ALA A 180 -21.77 3.48 -7.19
CA ALA A 180 -22.57 4.15 -6.17
C ALA A 180 -23.47 5.26 -6.77
N ALA A 181 -22.97 6.05 -7.72
CA ALA A 181 -23.77 7.04 -8.44
C ALA A 181 -24.86 6.41 -9.31
N ALA A 182 -24.60 5.26 -9.93
CA ALA A 182 -25.60 4.55 -10.72
C ALA A 182 -26.73 3.96 -9.86
N MET A 183 -26.43 3.57 -8.61
CA MET A 183 -27.40 3.00 -7.67
C MET A 183 -28.41 4.02 -7.16
N SER A 184 -28.08 5.31 -7.14
CA SER A 184 -29.06 6.36 -6.84
C SER A 184 -30.26 6.34 -7.80
N LEU A 185 -30.12 5.65 -8.95
CA LEU A 185 -31.16 5.48 -9.97
C LEU A 185 -31.96 4.17 -9.83
N ARG A 186 -31.42 3.16 -9.11
CA ARG A 186 -32.08 1.85 -8.91
C ARG A 186 -31.61 1.25 -7.58
N PRO A 187 -32.40 1.33 -6.51
CA PRO A 187 -32.03 0.87 -5.16
C PRO A 187 -32.31 -0.62 -4.95
N GLU A 188 -31.73 -1.50 -5.74
CA GLU A 188 -31.85 -2.95 -5.53
C GLU A 188 -30.44 -3.58 -5.53
N ASP A 189 -30.16 -4.47 -4.58
CA ASP A 189 -28.91 -5.23 -4.46
C ASP A 189 -27.60 -4.40 -4.34
N GLU A 190 -27.66 -3.28 -3.64
CA GLU A 190 -26.56 -2.29 -3.50
C GLU A 190 -25.21 -2.93 -3.14
N LEU A 191 -25.20 -3.85 -2.19
CA LEU A 191 -23.98 -4.54 -1.74
C LEU A 191 -23.36 -5.39 -2.87
N VAL A 192 -24.19 -6.10 -3.63
CA VAL A 192 -23.74 -6.96 -4.73
C VAL A 192 -23.15 -6.11 -5.86
N ILE A 193 -23.83 -5.01 -6.22
CA ILE A 193 -23.36 -4.09 -7.27
C ILE A 193 -22.00 -3.49 -6.88
N LEU A 194 -21.82 -3.02 -5.65
CA LEU A 194 -20.54 -2.48 -5.17
C LEU A 194 -19.44 -3.54 -5.13
N SER A 195 -19.79 -4.78 -4.79
CA SER A 195 -18.82 -5.90 -4.77
C SER A 195 -18.33 -6.21 -6.20
N TRP A 196 -19.23 -6.21 -7.20
CA TRP A 196 -18.85 -6.36 -8.60
C TRP A 196 -18.10 -5.14 -9.13
N ALA A 197 -18.45 -3.93 -8.70
CA ALA A 197 -17.69 -2.72 -9.05
C ALA A 197 -16.25 -2.80 -8.58
N PHE A 198 -16.01 -3.34 -7.38
CA PHE A 198 -14.66 -3.61 -6.89
C PHE A 198 -13.92 -4.62 -7.79
N PHE A 199 -14.57 -5.73 -8.16
CA PHE A 199 -13.98 -6.72 -9.09
C PHE A 199 -13.59 -6.08 -10.43
N PHE A 200 -14.51 -5.38 -11.07
CA PHE A 200 -14.24 -4.73 -12.36
C PHE A 200 -13.21 -3.60 -12.23
N GLY A 201 -13.18 -2.90 -11.11
CA GLY A 201 -12.14 -1.94 -10.78
C GLY A 201 -10.74 -2.57 -10.71
N CYS A 202 -10.60 -3.73 -10.07
CA CYS A 202 -9.35 -4.50 -10.03
C CYS A 202 -8.95 -5.04 -11.41
N LEU A 203 -9.92 -5.53 -12.19
CA LEU A 203 -9.69 -5.97 -13.57
C LEU A 203 -9.19 -4.81 -14.44
N LEU A 204 -9.86 -3.66 -14.41
CA LEU A 204 -9.46 -2.46 -15.13
C LEU A 204 -8.08 -1.98 -14.70
N ALA A 205 -7.80 -1.94 -13.40
CA ALA A 205 -6.49 -1.59 -12.86
C ALA A 205 -5.37 -2.50 -13.38
N SER A 206 -5.61 -3.81 -13.42
CA SER A 206 -4.64 -4.77 -13.94
C SER A 206 -4.42 -4.61 -15.45
N LEU A 207 -5.47 -4.39 -16.24
CA LEU A 207 -5.36 -4.12 -17.67
C LEU A 207 -4.59 -2.84 -17.96
N MET A 208 -4.93 -1.75 -17.26
CA MET A 208 -4.20 -0.47 -17.34
C MET A 208 -2.72 -0.64 -16.94
N GLY A 209 -2.44 -1.40 -15.90
CA GLY A 209 -1.09 -1.72 -15.48
C GLY A 209 -0.29 -2.46 -16.55
N VAL A 210 -0.89 -3.44 -17.22
CA VAL A 210 -0.27 -4.16 -18.35
C VAL A 210 -0.01 -3.22 -19.53
N LEU A 211 -0.97 -2.37 -19.88
CA LEU A 211 -0.81 -1.42 -20.98
C LEU A 211 0.28 -0.38 -20.69
N LEU A 212 0.29 0.19 -19.50
CA LEU A 212 1.30 1.18 -19.10
C LEU A 212 2.70 0.57 -19.00
N THR A 213 2.83 -0.64 -18.47
CA THR A 213 4.14 -1.33 -18.44
C THR A 213 4.63 -1.68 -19.84
N ARG A 214 3.76 -2.11 -20.74
CA ARG A 214 4.11 -2.32 -22.15
C ARG A 214 4.55 -1.02 -22.84
N TYR A 215 3.92 0.10 -22.49
CA TYR A 215 4.30 1.42 -23.01
C TYR A 215 5.65 1.89 -22.48
N VAL A 216 5.89 1.71 -21.18
CA VAL A 216 7.16 2.13 -20.51
C VAL A 216 8.34 1.31 -21.01
N PHE A 217 8.17 -0.01 -21.12
CA PHE A 217 9.20 -0.93 -21.64
C PHE A 217 8.95 -1.24 -23.11
N ARG A 218 8.87 -0.19 -23.95
CA ARG A 218 8.76 -0.39 -25.41
C ARG A 218 10.03 -1.05 -25.95
N VAL A 219 9.83 -2.09 -26.74
CA VAL A 219 10.89 -2.90 -27.33
C VAL A 219 10.57 -3.11 -28.81
N PRO A 220 11.57 -3.05 -29.71
CA PRO A 220 11.42 -3.50 -31.09
C PRO A 220 10.89 -4.94 -31.17
N ARG A 221 10.12 -5.27 -32.22
CA ARG A 221 9.48 -6.57 -32.34
C ARG A 221 10.49 -7.73 -32.30
N GLU A 222 11.68 -7.51 -32.81
CA GLU A 222 12.78 -8.50 -32.87
C GLU A 222 13.28 -8.90 -31.47
N ALA A 223 13.32 -7.97 -30.52
CA ALA A 223 13.74 -8.23 -29.14
C ALA A 223 12.59 -8.66 -28.21
N ALA A 224 11.35 -8.74 -28.71
CA ALA A 224 10.17 -9.05 -27.89
C ALA A 224 10.09 -10.51 -27.42
N HIS A 225 10.89 -11.40 -27.99
CA HIS A 225 10.90 -12.84 -27.72
C HIS A 225 12.03 -13.29 -26.78
N LEU A 226 12.74 -12.34 -26.14
CA LEU A 226 13.78 -12.66 -25.17
C LEU A 226 13.20 -13.53 -24.04
N LYS A 227 13.78 -14.72 -23.88
CA LYS A 227 13.49 -15.63 -22.76
C LYS A 227 14.57 -15.44 -21.71
N LEU A 228 14.17 -15.46 -20.45
CA LEU A 228 15.12 -15.45 -19.34
C LEU A 228 15.88 -16.77 -19.28
N SER A 229 17.18 -16.69 -19.11
CA SER A 229 18.04 -17.86 -18.92
C SER A 229 17.81 -18.48 -17.53
N PRO A 230 18.15 -19.77 -17.34
CA PRO A 230 18.09 -20.40 -16.02
C PRO A 230 18.93 -19.69 -14.94
N ALA A 231 20.07 -19.09 -15.34
CA ALA A 231 20.92 -18.33 -14.45
C ALA A 231 20.24 -17.03 -13.96
N GLU A 232 19.58 -16.29 -14.86
CA GLU A 232 18.81 -15.10 -14.52
C GLU A 232 17.61 -15.44 -13.61
N TRP A 233 16.96 -16.56 -13.87
CA TRP A 233 15.91 -17.03 -12.97
C TRP A 233 16.46 -17.32 -11.57
N ARG A 234 17.60 -17.95 -11.46
CA ARG A 234 18.24 -18.23 -10.18
C ARG A 234 18.60 -16.94 -9.42
N GLU A 235 19.12 -15.94 -10.12
CA GLU A 235 19.41 -14.62 -9.57
C GLU A 235 18.14 -13.94 -9.05
N ILE A 236 17.06 -13.92 -9.85
CA ILE A 236 15.76 -13.39 -9.45
C ILE A 236 15.25 -14.11 -8.20
N TYR A 237 15.36 -15.44 -8.13
CA TYR A 237 14.90 -16.23 -7.01
C TYR A 237 15.70 -16.00 -5.73
N THR A 238 17.01 -15.94 -5.82
CA THR A 238 17.85 -15.70 -4.63
C THR A 238 17.64 -14.29 -4.09
N SER A 239 17.63 -13.28 -4.95
CA SER A 239 17.43 -11.89 -4.55
C SER A 239 16.00 -11.61 -4.08
N THR A 240 14.99 -12.26 -4.67
CA THR A 240 13.58 -12.08 -4.28
C THR A 240 13.16 -12.99 -3.13
N GLY A 241 13.79 -14.15 -2.93
CA GLY A 241 13.50 -15.05 -1.81
C GLY A 241 13.76 -14.38 -0.48
N GLU A 242 14.89 -13.72 -0.33
CA GLU A 242 15.23 -12.97 0.87
C GLU A 242 14.34 -11.75 1.09
N ASN A 243 13.95 -11.06 0.02
CA ASN A 243 13.05 -9.91 0.07
C ASN A 243 11.57 -10.32 0.24
N GLY A 244 11.20 -11.54 -0.16
CA GLY A 244 9.84 -12.07 -0.05
C GLY A 244 9.35 -12.12 1.40
N PHE A 245 10.16 -12.63 2.31
CA PHE A 245 9.84 -12.65 3.75
C PHE A 245 9.64 -11.26 4.34
N THR A 246 10.48 -10.30 3.96
CA THR A 246 10.30 -8.89 4.36
C THR A 246 8.98 -8.33 3.82
N GLY A 247 8.58 -8.74 2.61
CA GLY A 247 7.30 -8.36 2.01
C GLY A 247 6.10 -8.90 2.75
N ILE A 248 6.14 -10.18 3.12
CA ILE A 248 5.10 -10.84 3.91
C ILE A 248 4.97 -10.17 5.28
N ALA A 249 6.09 -9.90 5.96
CA ALA A 249 6.07 -9.25 7.26
C ALA A 249 5.50 -7.82 7.20
N LEU A 250 5.88 -7.02 6.20
CA LEU A 250 5.31 -5.67 6.01
C LEU A 250 3.82 -5.72 5.67
N ALA A 251 3.39 -6.66 4.82
CA ALA A 251 1.97 -6.88 4.56
C ALA A 251 1.24 -7.35 5.81
N GLY A 252 1.84 -8.23 6.61
CA GLY A 252 1.30 -8.69 7.90
C GLY A 252 1.13 -7.55 8.91
N LEU A 253 2.07 -6.61 8.98
CA LEU A 253 1.96 -5.44 9.85
C LEU A 253 0.84 -4.49 9.41
N GLU A 254 0.69 -4.29 8.11
CA GLU A 254 -0.34 -3.41 7.55
C GLU A 254 -1.74 -4.04 7.57
N TRP A 255 -1.85 -5.31 7.21
CA TRP A 255 -3.12 -6.00 6.99
C TRP A 255 -3.49 -7.01 8.07
N GLY A 256 -2.54 -7.49 8.88
CA GLY A 256 -2.78 -8.50 9.91
C GLY A 256 -3.84 -8.09 10.93
N PRO A 257 -3.72 -6.93 11.59
CA PRO A 257 -4.74 -6.43 12.51
C PRO A 257 -6.11 -6.21 11.86
N LEU A 258 -6.14 -5.72 10.60
CA LEU A 258 -7.37 -5.56 9.84
C LEU A 258 -8.01 -6.92 9.50
N CYS A 259 -7.21 -7.89 9.10
CA CYS A 259 -7.71 -9.25 8.86
C CYS A 259 -8.22 -9.89 10.14
N ALA A 260 -7.55 -9.69 11.28
CA ALA A 260 -8.04 -10.15 12.58
C ALA A 260 -9.40 -9.50 12.92
N LEU A 261 -9.53 -8.19 12.73
CA LEU A 261 -10.81 -7.49 12.90
C LEU A 261 -11.88 -8.00 11.94
N ALA A 262 -11.52 -8.25 10.66
CA ALA A 262 -12.45 -8.78 9.67
C ALA A 262 -12.96 -10.18 10.00
N VAL A 263 -12.18 -10.99 10.73
CA VAL A 263 -12.58 -12.34 11.15
C VAL A 263 -13.34 -12.35 12.47
N LEU A 264 -12.87 -11.57 13.46
CA LEU A 264 -13.35 -11.61 14.84
C LEU A 264 -14.33 -10.49 15.19
N GLY A 265 -14.25 -9.34 14.51
CA GLY A 265 -15.05 -8.15 14.80
C GLY A 265 -16.44 -8.20 14.17
N SER A 266 -17.34 -7.36 14.69
CA SER A 266 -18.65 -7.11 14.10
C SER A 266 -18.55 -6.31 12.79
N ALA A 267 -19.57 -6.41 11.95
CA ALA A 267 -19.62 -5.67 10.70
C ALA A 267 -19.55 -4.13 10.91
N VAL A 268 -20.21 -3.62 11.94
CA VAL A 268 -20.17 -2.19 12.27
C VAL A 268 -18.75 -1.73 12.63
N GLU A 269 -18.05 -2.47 13.48
CA GLU A 269 -16.66 -2.15 13.88
C GLU A 269 -15.70 -2.19 12.68
N ILE A 270 -15.93 -3.10 11.73
CA ILE A 270 -15.16 -3.18 10.49
C ILE A 270 -15.40 -1.92 9.64
N ALA A 271 -16.65 -1.46 9.53
CA ALA A 271 -16.98 -0.22 8.81
C ALA A 271 -16.33 1.00 9.46
N GLU A 272 -16.45 1.14 10.78
CA GLU A 272 -15.83 2.20 11.57
C GLU A 272 -14.32 2.26 11.35
N TYR A 273 -13.66 1.11 11.52
CA TYR A 273 -12.21 1.04 11.31
C TYR A 273 -11.82 1.38 9.87
N ALA A 274 -12.53 0.85 8.88
CA ALA A 274 -12.22 1.08 7.47
C ALA A 274 -12.32 2.56 7.09
N VAL A 275 -13.35 3.25 7.56
CA VAL A 275 -13.58 4.68 7.36
C VAL A 275 -12.41 5.49 7.96
N VAL A 276 -12.08 5.26 9.23
CA VAL A 276 -11.03 6.00 9.92
C VAL A 276 -9.66 5.70 9.32
N ASN A 277 -9.36 4.43 9.05
CA ASN A 277 -8.08 4.02 8.46
C ASN A 277 -7.85 4.65 7.07
N ARG A 278 -8.89 4.70 6.24
CA ARG A 278 -8.79 5.32 4.90
C ARG A 278 -8.59 6.83 4.98
N THR A 279 -9.25 7.49 5.93
CA THR A 279 -9.08 8.92 6.16
C THR A 279 -7.68 9.25 6.69
N THR A 280 -7.20 8.51 7.68
CA THR A 280 -5.86 8.74 8.27
C THR A 280 -4.73 8.41 7.30
N LYS A 281 -4.92 7.45 6.38
CA LYS A 281 -3.95 7.13 5.32
C LYS A 281 -3.68 8.26 4.33
N ILE A 282 -4.48 9.32 4.29
CA ILE A 282 -4.18 10.54 3.52
C ILE A 282 -2.80 11.08 3.91
N VAL A 283 -2.46 11.02 5.18
CA VAL A 283 -1.15 11.42 5.70
C VAL A 283 -0.02 10.72 4.95
N ASP A 284 -0.16 9.43 4.64
CA ASP A 284 0.83 8.65 3.88
C ASP A 284 1.03 9.14 2.45
N PHE A 285 0.02 9.74 1.84
CA PHE A 285 0.14 10.37 0.52
C PHE A 285 0.82 11.74 0.59
N LEU A 286 0.57 12.51 1.66
CA LEU A 286 1.10 13.86 1.83
C LEU A 286 2.58 13.86 2.25
N ILE A 287 2.98 13.01 3.19
CA ILE A 287 4.36 13.00 3.74
C ILE A 287 5.44 12.91 2.66
N PRO A 288 5.41 11.96 1.70
CA PRO A 288 6.43 11.90 0.67
C PRO A 288 6.49 13.15 -0.20
N ALA A 289 5.35 13.77 -0.45
CA ALA A 289 5.26 14.96 -1.27
C ALA A 289 5.84 16.19 -0.57
N VAL A 290 5.58 16.37 0.72
CA VAL A 290 6.13 17.46 1.52
C VAL A 290 7.63 17.28 1.78
N ILE A 291 8.11 16.04 1.96
CA ILE A 291 9.54 15.75 2.13
C ILE A 291 10.34 16.01 0.84
N PHE A 292 9.74 15.85 -0.34
CA PHE A 292 10.42 16.13 -1.61
C PHE A 292 10.70 17.62 -1.82
N VAL A 293 9.91 18.51 -1.25
CA VAL A 293 10.10 19.97 -1.36
C VAL A 293 11.41 20.47 -0.71
N PRO A 294 11.80 20.03 0.51
CA PRO A 294 13.08 20.43 1.10
C PRO A 294 14.29 19.68 0.54
N GLN A 295 14.13 18.49 -0.04
CA GLN A 295 15.22 17.73 -0.67
C GLN A 295 15.72 18.37 -1.98
N SER A 296 14.99 19.36 -2.53
CA SER A 296 15.48 20.16 -3.62
C SER A 296 16.60 21.10 -3.16
N ALA A 297 17.77 20.51 -3.03
CA ALA A 297 19.10 21.07 -3.27
C ALA A 297 19.70 22.11 -2.30
N SER A 298 18.98 22.96 -1.56
CA SER A 298 19.73 24.05 -0.91
C SER A 298 19.76 24.02 0.61
N PHE A 299 18.67 23.65 1.27
CA PHE A 299 18.61 23.70 2.73
C PHE A 299 19.18 22.43 3.39
N GLN A 300 18.72 21.27 2.96
CA GLN A 300 19.16 19.99 3.54
C GLN A 300 20.61 19.67 3.18
N SER A 301 21.06 20.00 1.95
CA SER A 301 22.46 19.83 1.56
C SER A 301 23.40 20.71 2.38
N ARG A 302 23.02 21.96 2.69
CA ARG A 302 23.81 22.85 3.55
C ARG A 302 23.84 22.37 4.99
N LEU A 303 22.70 21.92 5.52
CA LEU A 303 22.60 21.38 6.88
C LEU A 303 23.37 20.05 7.01
N CYS A 304 23.23 19.13 6.04
CA CYS A 304 23.97 17.87 6.00
C CYS A 304 25.48 18.05 5.74
N GLN A 305 25.87 19.07 4.98
CA GLN A 305 27.30 19.43 4.80
C GLN A 305 27.91 19.97 6.10
N ALA A 306 27.14 20.70 6.92
CA ALA A 306 27.59 21.19 8.21
C ALA A 306 27.79 20.06 9.24
N MET A 307 27.14 18.89 9.06
CA MET A 307 27.26 17.74 9.94
C MET A 307 28.35 16.78 9.45
N ARG A 308 29.49 16.75 10.15
CA ARG A 308 30.63 15.87 9.82
C ARG A 308 30.38 14.40 10.13
N THR A 309 29.42 14.06 11.01
CA THR A 309 29.18 12.70 11.49
C THR A 309 27.92 12.09 10.85
N ALA A 310 27.96 10.78 10.65
CA ALA A 310 26.80 10.03 10.16
C ALA A 310 25.60 10.07 11.13
N ARG A 311 25.87 10.18 12.45
CA ARG A 311 24.86 10.39 13.50
C ARG A 311 24.17 11.75 13.37
N GLY A 312 24.95 12.81 13.15
CA GLY A 312 24.42 14.16 12.95
C GLY A 312 23.49 14.23 11.75
N LYS A 313 23.87 13.63 10.62
CA LYS A 313 23.02 13.54 9.42
C LYS A 313 21.70 12.81 9.71
N LEU A 314 21.74 11.68 10.40
CA LEU A 314 20.53 10.93 10.77
C LEU A 314 19.63 11.75 11.69
N ALA A 315 20.18 12.44 12.68
CA ALA A 315 19.44 13.28 13.61
C ALA A 315 18.71 14.44 12.88
N VAL A 316 19.39 15.07 11.91
CA VAL A 316 18.78 16.10 11.05
C VAL A 316 17.65 15.53 10.20
N ASP A 317 17.87 14.37 9.55
CA ASP A 317 16.84 13.72 8.73
C ASP A 317 15.61 13.35 9.55
N LEU A 318 15.81 12.85 10.78
CA LEU A 318 14.72 12.54 11.72
C LEU A 318 13.99 13.82 12.17
N SER A 319 14.70 14.92 12.47
CA SER A 319 14.09 16.18 12.86
C SER A 319 13.25 16.80 11.74
N VAL A 320 13.74 16.78 10.50
CA VAL A 320 12.98 17.20 9.32
C VAL A 320 11.75 16.33 9.11
N SER A 321 11.91 15.00 9.27
CA SER A 321 10.80 14.06 9.15
C SER A 321 9.77 14.26 10.26
N LEU A 322 10.19 14.55 11.48
CA LEU A 322 9.34 14.89 12.61
C LEU A 322 8.50 16.13 12.30
N GLY A 323 9.12 17.23 11.89
CA GLY A 323 8.42 18.48 11.58
C GLY A 323 7.42 18.31 10.43
N THR A 324 7.85 17.71 9.31
CA THR A 324 6.98 17.51 8.14
C THR A 324 5.83 16.56 8.42
N THR A 325 6.08 15.46 9.14
CA THR A 325 5.03 14.51 9.52
C THR A 325 4.03 15.13 10.48
N SER A 326 4.49 15.91 11.47
CA SER A 326 3.62 16.61 12.42
C SER A 326 2.70 17.60 11.71
N ILE A 327 3.23 18.36 10.74
CA ILE A 327 2.40 19.28 9.93
C ILE A 327 1.34 18.52 9.14
N CYS A 328 1.70 17.42 8.47
CA CYS A 328 0.76 16.63 7.68
C CYS A 328 -0.33 16.00 8.56
N VAL A 329 0.04 15.40 9.70
CA VAL A 329 -0.91 14.78 10.63
C VAL A 329 -1.85 15.85 11.20
N PHE A 330 -1.33 17.00 11.64
CA PHE A 330 -2.12 18.07 12.18
C PHE A 330 -3.09 18.67 11.15
N ALA A 331 -2.63 18.89 9.92
CA ALA A 331 -3.48 19.38 8.84
C ALA A 331 -4.65 18.44 8.55
N VAL A 332 -4.43 17.11 8.52
CA VAL A 332 -5.51 16.14 8.31
C VAL A 332 -6.40 16.03 9.56
N ALA A 333 -5.83 16.10 10.76
CA ALA A 333 -6.59 16.05 12.00
C ALA A 333 -7.57 17.23 12.15
N ILE A 334 -7.18 18.44 11.74
CA ILE A 334 -8.08 19.62 11.70
C ILE A 334 -9.26 19.38 10.75
N LEU A 335 -9.06 18.65 9.65
CA LEU A 335 -10.12 18.35 8.69
C LEU A 335 -11.01 17.16 9.11
N THR A 336 -10.64 16.43 10.17
CA THR A 336 -11.38 15.26 10.65
C THR A 336 -12.85 15.54 10.96
N PRO A 337 -13.24 16.64 11.66
CA PRO A 337 -14.65 16.94 11.92
C PRO A 337 -15.47 17.08 10.61
N LEU A 338 -14.87 17.64 9.57
CA LEU A 338 -15.50 17.76 8.26
C LEU A 338 -15.75 16.38 7.64
N PHE A 339 -14.76 15.48 7.68
CA PHE A 339 -14.91 14.11 7.17
C PHE A 339 -15.95 13.33 7.97
N VAL A 340 -15.94 13.41 9.30
CA VAL A 340 -16.94 12.76 10.15
C VAL A 340 -18.34 13.28 9.84
N GLY A 341 -18.50 14.60 9.64
CA GLY A 341 -19.77 15.18 9.23
C GLY A 341 -20.26 14.63 7.89
N TRP A 342 -19.38 14.36 6.95
CA TRP A 342 -19.74 13.76 5.66
C TRP A 342 -20.10 12.26 5.74
N TYR A 343 -19.49 11.51 6.67
CA TYR A 343 -19.80 10.10 6.90
C TYR A 343 -21.15 9.89 7.58
N GLY A 344 -21.68 10.91 8.26
CA GLY A 344 -22.98 10.88 8.91
C GLY A 344 -22.92 10.61 10.41
N PRO A 345 -24.07 10.71 11.09
CA PRO A 345 -24.16 10.63 12.55
C PRO A 345 -23.73 9.27 13.13
N ASP A 346 -23.92 8.20 12.36
CA ASP A 346 -23.54 6.83 12.77
C ASP A 346 -22.03 6.66 12.99
N TYR A 347 -21.21 7.59 12.46
CA TYR A 347 -19.76 7.60 12.57
C TYR A 347 -19.22 8.69 13.52
N SER A 348 -20.08 9.29 14.36
CA SER A 348 -19.72 10.42 15.23
C SER A 348 -18.82 10.04 16.42
N GLY A 349 -18.89 8.79 16.91
CA GLY A 349 -18.16 8.30 18.10
C GLY A 349 -16.71 7.89 17.87
N LEU A 350 -16.12 8.12 16.68
CA LEU A 350 -14.85 7.53 16.27
C LEU A 350 -13.59 8.30 16.69
N THR A 351 -13.70 9.31 17.56
CA THR A 351 -12.59 10.19 17.96
C THR A 351 -11.37 9.42 18.46
N LEU A 352 -11.56 8.43 19.34
CA LEU A 352 -10.46 7.63 19.89
C LEU A 352 -9.73 6.85 18.77
N LEU A 353 -10.50 6.27 17.84
CA LEU A 353 -9.96 5.51 16.73
C LEU A 353 -9.14 6.41 15.79
N PHE A 354 -9.63 7.63 15.50
CA PHE A 354 -8.86 8.63 14.76
C PHE A 354 -7.55 8.99 15.46
N VAL A 355 -7.58 9.25 16.76
CA VAL A 355 -6.37 9.59 17.55
C VAL A 355 -5.33 8.47 17.45
N LEU A 356 -5.72 7.21 17.69
CA LEU A 356 -4.81 6.07 17.65
C LEU A 356 -4.18 5.89 16.25
N LEU A 357 -4.98 5.99 15.20
CA LEU A 357 -4.47 5.83 13.84
C LEU A 357 -3.64 7.05 13.38
N PHE A 358 -3.95 8.28 13.82
CA PHE A 358 -3.07 9.42 13.56
C PHE A 358 -1.73 9.30 14.28
N ILE A 359 -1.70 8.84 15.53
CA ILE A 359 -0.44 8.55 16.24
C ILE A 359 0.35 7.48 15.48
N THR A 360 -0.31 6.45 14.96
CA THR A 360 0.33 5.42 14.13
C THR A 360 0.97 6.02 12.88
N GLN A 361 0.26 6.88 12.15
CA GLN A 361 0.80 7.56 10.98
C GLN A 361 1.96 8.49 11.33
N TRP A 362 1.87 9.17 12.47
CA TRP A 362 2.94 10.02 12.97
C TRP A 362 4.21 9.23 13.28
N VAL A 363 4.10 8.14 14.04
CA VAL A 363 5.22 7.23 14.35
C VAL A 363 5.87 6.69 13.08
N ASN A 364 5.07 6.22 12.13
CA ASN A 364 5.56 5.70 10.85
C ASN A 364 6.24 6.78 10.00
N GLY A 365 5.70 7.99 10.00
CA GLY A 365 6.26 9.11 9.25
C GLY A 365 7.62 9.55 9.80
N VAL A 366 7.73 9.73 11.10
CA VAL A 366 8.96 10.19 11.79
C VAL A 366 10.13 9.25 11.56
N SER A 367 9.91 7.95 11.60
CA SER A 367 10.97 6.93 11.51
C SER A 367 11.41 6.57 10.09
N ARG A 368 10.77 7.08 9.06
CA ARG A 368 11.10 6.79 7.64
C ARG A 368 12.58 6.92 7.29
N PRO A 369 13.34 7.95 7.76
CA PRO A 369 14.76 8.05 7.49
C PRO A 369 15.57 6.88 8.06
N ALA A 370 15.25 6.44 9.29
CA ALA A 370 15.92 5.31 9.92
C ALA A 370 15.66 3.99 9.17
N ILE A 371 14.40 3.74 8.77
CA ILE A 371 14.03 2.55 7.99
C ILE A 371 14.73 2.56 6.63
N ARG A 372 14.79 3.71 5.95
CA ARG A 372 15.51 3.85 4.67
C ARG A 372 16.99 3.52 4.81
N ARG A 373 17.62 3.99 5.89
CA ARG A 373 19.04 3.73 6.16
C ARG A 373 19.29 2.26 6.41
N LEU A 374 18.48 1.61 7.26
CA LEU A 374 18.58 0.17 7.49
C LEU A 374 18.39 -0.65 6.20
N ALA A 375 17.46 -0.23 5.35
CA ALA A 375 17.23 -0.89 4.07
C ALA A 375 18.41 -0.70 3.10
N ALA A 376 19.13 0.42 3.16
CA ALA A 376 20.32 0.68 2.35
C ALA A 376 21.52 -0.19 2.80
N ASP A 377 21.62 -0.48 4.09
CA ASP A 377 22.74 -1.25 4.67
C ASP A 377 22.57 -2.77 4.55
N TRP A 378 21.50 -3.26 3.93
CA TRP A 378 21.23 -4.68 3.61
C TRP A 378 21.34 -5.69 4.77
N ASP A 379 21.15 -5.30 6.03
CA ASP A 379 21.06 -6.23 7.15
C ASP A 379 19.67 -6.91 7.19
N LEU A 380 19.44 -7.81 6.24
CA LEU A 380 18.16 -8.49 6.06
C LEU A 380 17.75 -9.34 7.27
N HIS A 381 18.72 -9.92 8.00
CA HIS A 381 18.42 -10.72 9.20
C HIS A 381 17.84 -9.88 10.33
N ARG A 382 18.40 -8.70 10.54
CA ARG A 382 17.95 -7.78 11.59
C ARG A 382 16.62 -7.16 11.23
N ILE A 383 16.46 -6.71 9.97
CA ILE A 383 15.20 -6.17 9.46
C ILE A 383 14.08 -7.22 9.59
N ARG A 384 14.35 -8.47 9.23
CA ARG A 384 13.36 -9.56 9.38
C ARG A 384 12.96 -9.75 10.84
N ARG A 385 13.91 -9.84 11.78
CA ARG A 385 13.61 -10.01 13.20
C ARG A 385 12.72 -8.86 13.70
N VAL A 386 13.09 -7.62 13.42
CA VAL A 386 12.32 -6.43 13.80
C VAL A 386 10.90 -6.49 13.25
N LEU A 387 10.75 -6.81 11.97
CA LEU A 387 9.44 -6.89 11.33
C LEU A 387 8.57 -8.02 11.89
N PHE A 388 9.11 -9.23 12.04
CA PHE A 388 8.33 -10.38 12.56
C PHE A 388 7.91 -10.17 14.01
N THR A 389 8.75 -9.63 14.87
CA THR A 389 8.36 -9.29 16.25
C THR A 389 7.26 -8.24 16.28
N SER A 390 7.35 -7.23 15.43
CA SER A 390 6.34 -6.17 15.32
C SER A 390 5.00 -6.69 14.81
N VAL A 391 5.02 -7.57 13.81
CA VAL A 391 3.82 -8.24 13.29
C VAL A 391 3.18 -9.11 14.37
N ALA A 392 3.98 -9.91 15.08
CA ALA A 392 3.49 -10.77 16.14
C ALA A 392 2.81 -9.94 17.25
N VAL A 393 3.44 -8.85 17.69
CA VAL A 393 2.86 -7.95 18.69
C VAL A 393 1.57 -7.31 18.16
N ALA A 394 1.55 -6.82 16.91
CA ALA A 394 0.37 -6.22 16.31
C ALA A 394 -0.81 -7.18 16.27
N ILE A 395 -0.58 -8.43 15.81
CA ILE A 395 -1.64 -9.44 15.71
C ILE A 395 -2.10 -9.90 17.10
N VAL A 396 -1.18 -10.16 18.01
CA VAL A 396 -1.50 -10.62 19.37
C VAL A 396 -2.35 -9.58 20.08
N LEU A 397 -1.95 -8.30 20.09
CA LEU A 397 -2.72 -7.23 20.72
C LEU A 397 -4.12 -7.09 20.10
N SER A 398 -4.21 -7.24 18.76
CA SER A 398 -5.50 -7.18 18.07
C SER A 398 -6.39 -8.37 18.45
N VAL A 399 -5.90 -9.60 18.30
CA VAL A 399 -6.69 -10.82 18.52
C VAL A 399 -7.21 -10.90 19.95
N PHE A 400 -6.37 -10.63 20.95
CA PHE A 400 -6.79 -10.70 22.35
C PHE A 400 -7.67 -9.52 22.80
N GLY A 401 -7.65 -8.42 22.08
CA GLY A 401 -8.41 -7.23 22.44
C GLY A 401 -9.75 -7.07 21.71
N ILE A 402 -9.93 -7.66 20.51
CA ILE A 402 -11.09 -7.41 19.64
C ILE A 402 -12.40 -7.76 20.35
N ASP A 403 -12.48 -8.87 21.07
CA ASP A 403 -13.70 -9.30 21.76
C ASP A 403 -14.19 -8.27 22.81
N ARG A 404 -13.28 -7.43 23.37
CA ARG A 404 -13.62 -6.46 24.41
C ARG A 404 -13.67 -5.02 23.90
N PHE A 405 -12.85 -4.68 22.91
CA PHE A 405 -12.61 -3.30 22.48
C PHE A 405 -12.85 -3.10 20.99
N GLY A 406 -13.25 -4.14 20.25
CA GLY A 406 -13.60 -4.07 18.83
C GLY A 406 -12.53 -3.41 17.97
N ALA A 407 -12.93 -2.45 17.16
CA ALA A 407 -12.08 -1.70 16.25
C ALA A 407 -10.90 -0.98 16.94
N VAL A 408 -11.09 -0.56 18.20
CA VAL A 408 -10.04 0.12 19.00
C VAL A 408 -8.87 -0.84 19.28
N ALA A 409 -9.15 -2.11 19.56
CA ALA A 409 -8.11 -3.10 19.77
C ALA A 409 -7.25 -3.33 18.51
N ALA A 410 -7.87 -3.38 17.33
CA ALA A 410 -7.13 -3.45 16.08
C ALA A 410 -6.22 -2.22 15.88
N ALA A 411 -6.70 -1.02 16.20
CA ALA A 411 -5.90 0.20 16.15
C ALA A 411 -4.74 0.21 17.15
N VAL A 412 -4.97 -0.26 18.39
CA VAL A 412 -3.90 -0.44 19.40
C VAL A 412 -2.87 -1.47 18.93
N GLY A 413 -3.30 -2.56 18.29
CA GLY A 413 -2.41 -3.55 17.71
C GLY A 413 -1.51 -2.96 16.63
N VAL A 414 -2.08 -2.21 15.68
CA VAL A 414 -1.31 -1.52 14.62
C VAL A 414 -0.33 -0.52 15.23
N LEU A 415 -0.77 0.27 16.20
CA LEU A 415 0.08 1.24 16.91
C LEU A 415 1.22 0.54 17.65
N GLY A 416 0.94 -0.51 18.41
CA GLY A 416 1.95 -1.27 19.14
C GLY A 416 3.02 -1.88 18.23
N GLY A 417 2.59 -2.50 17.14
CA GLY A 417 3.49 -3.01 16.11
C GLY A 417 4.33 -1.90 15.45
N ALA A 418 3.71 -0.77 15.13
CA ALA A 418 4.39 0.39 14.54
C ALA A 418 5.43 0.97 15.52
N VAL A 419 5.08 1.18 16.79
CA VAL A 419 6.01 1.69 17.81
C VAL A 419 7.20 0.76 17.97
N LEU A 420 6.98 -0.54 18.08
CA LEU A 420 8.05 -1.52 18.22
C LEU A 420 8.96 -1.54 16.99
N MET A 421 8.41 -1.58 15.78
CA MET A 421 9.18 -1.56 14.55
C MET A 421 10.05 -0.30 14.45
N ASN A 422 9.45 0.83 14.71
CA ASN A 422 10.09 2.13 14.48
C ASN A 422 11.14 2.45 15.55
N SER A 423 10.91 2.10 16.83
CA SER A 423 11.90 2.26 17.90
C SER A 423 13.14 1.41 17.62
N GLN A 424 12.96 0.14 17.26
CA GLN A 424 14.08 -0.75 16.91
C GLN A 424 14.82 -0.31 15.64
N ALA A 425 14.10 0.26 14.66
CA ALA A 425 14.72 0.81 13.46
C ALA A 425 15.59 2.03 13.78
N ILE A 426 15.08 2.97 14.58
CA ILE A 426 15.82 4.16 15.01
C ILE A 426 17.07 3.76 15.81
N GLU A 427 16.90 2.91 16.83
CA GLU A 427 18.04 2.41 17.65
C GLU A 427 19.11 1.76 16.78
N SER A 428 18.71 0.90 15.85
CA SER A 428 19.61 0.21 14.95
C SER A 428 20.36 1.16 14.03
N ALA A 429 19.68 2.19 13.50
CA ALA A 429 20.29 3.20 12.64
C ALA A 429 21.31 4.06 13.41
N PHE A 430 21.04 4.41 14.67
CA PHE A 430 21.97 5.17 15.50
C PHE A 430 23.20 4.34 15.94
N ARG A 431 23.03 3.07 16.30
CA ARG A 431 24.16 2.18 16.65
C ARG A 431 25.17 2.03 15.51
N ARG A 432 24.69 2.05 14.26
CA ARG A 432 25.57 1.95 13.08
C ARG A 432 26.18 3.29 12.65
N ALA A 433 25.57 4.38 13.03
CA ALA A 433 26.10 5.70 12.77
C ALA A 433 27.19 6.12 13.78
N ALA A 434 27.39 5.29 14.81
CA ALA A 434 28.47 5.42 15.77
C ALA A 434 29.78 4.91 15.24
#